data_de091f71fc56001b0e940db9a1cf10b4
#
_entry.id   de091f71fc56001b0e940db9a1cf10b4
#
_cell.length_a   1.000
_cell.length_b   1.000
_cell.length_c   1.000
_cell.angle_alpha   90.00
_cell.angle_beta   90.00
_cell.angle_gamma   90.00
#
_symmetry.space_group_name_H-M   'P 1'
#
loop_
_entity.id
_entity.type
_entity.pdbx_description
1 polymer ?
#
loop_
_entity_poly.entity_id
_entity_poly.type
_entity_poly.pdbx_seq_one_letter_code
_entity_poly.pdbx_strand_id
1 'polypeptide(L)'
;ATLSSFNLSEHFIGFTLGSMGETSTLCCLIGAVLLIAMGIGSWRIMLSVLLGGLGTACLLGFFGGDNSAAMFAMGPLQHLVVGGFAFGLVFMATDPVSAAMTTTGKYYYGALIGVMAILIRVVNPAYPEGMMLAILFGNVFAPLIDYFVVQRNIGRRKQRWATQNPLEGDKE
;
A
#
# COMPACT_ATOMS: atom_id res chain seq x y z
N ALA A 1 0.40 -27.06 4.99
CA ALA A 1 1.33 -26.65 6.02
C ALA A 1 0.51 -26.10 7.20
N THR A 2 0.64 -26.72 8.36
CA THR A 2 -0.09 -26.34 9.57
C THR A 2 0.47 -25.04 10.11
N LEU A 3 -0.38 -24.11 10.53
CA LEU A 3 -0.04 -22.82 11.12
C LEU A 3 0.92 -22.91 12.33
N SER A 4 1.04 -24.09 12.91
CA SER A 4 1.91 -24.40 14.06
C SER A 4 3.42 -24.42 13.77
N SER A 5 3.83 -24.42 12.51
CA SER A 5 5.25 -24.42 12.10
C SER A 5 5.71 -23.08 11.50
N PHE A 6 4.93 -21.99 11.68
CA PHE A 6 5.26 -20.69 11.14
C PHE A 6 6.33 -19.99 12.01
N ASN A 7 7.60 -20.11 11.65
CA ASN A 7 8.69 -19.38 12.27
C ASN A 7 8.85 -18.00 11.60
N LEU A 8 8.39 -16.96 12.26
CA LEU A 8 8.43 -15.57 11.77
C LEU A 8 9.87 -15.14 11.45
N SER A 9 10.87 -15.62 12.21
CA SER A 9 12.28 -15.33 12.00
C SER A 9 12.84 -15.94 10.70
N GLU A 10 12.44 -17.14 10.36
CA GLU A 10 12.87 -17.80 9.12
C GLU A 10 12.32 -17.11 7.89
N HIS A 11 11.04 -16.71 7.93
CA HIS A 11 10.42 -15.93 6.86
C HIS A 11 11.01 -14.53 6.73
N PHE A 12 11.36 -13.90 7.84
CA PHE A 12 11.99 -12.57 7.84
C PHE A 12 13.37 -12.57 7.19
N ILE A 13 14.17 -13.60 7.44
CA ILE A 13 15.50 -13.76 6.85
C ILE A 13 15.42 -14.28 5.41
N GLY A 14 14.37 -15.07 5.07
CA GLY A 14 14.14 -15.60 3.73
C GLY A 14 14.51 -17.07 3.55
N PHE A 15 14.61 -17.85 4.61
CA PHE A 15 14.82 -19.32 4.56
C PHE A 15 13.50 -20.07 4.26
N THR A 16 12.73 -19.56 3.31
CA THR A 16 11.44 -20.13 2.93
C THR A 16 11.33 -20.28 1.42
N LEU A 17 10.52 -21.23 0.98
CA LEU A 17 10.21 -21.41 -0.43
C LEU A 17 9.39 -20.22 -0.93
N GLY A 18 9.88 -19.54 -1.95
CA GLY A 18 9.22 -18.39 -2.57
C GLY A 18 9.92 -17.96 -3.85
N SER A 19 9.42 -16.90 -4.48
CA SER A 19 9.98 -16.35 -5.71
C SER A 19 11.34 -15.70 -5.50
N MET A 20 12.21 -15.73 -6.51
CA MET A 20 13.54 -15.15 -6.42
C MET A 20 13.48 -13.63 -6.10
N GLY A 21 14.21 -13.19 -5.07
CA GLY A 21 14.30 -11.79 -4.65
C GLY A 21 13.19 -11.31 -3.72
N GLU A 22 12.15 -12.10 -3.50
CA GLU A 22 10.96 -11.75 -2.74
C GLU A 22 10.97 -12.32 -1.31
N THR A 23 11.74 -13.39 -1.09
CA THR A 23 11.70 -14.20 0.12
C THR A 23 12.24 -13.48 1.36
N SER A 24 13.23 -12.60 1.22
CA SER A 24 13.86 -11.93 2.35
C SER A 24 13.29 -10.53 2.60
N THR A 25 12.45 -10.42 3.61
CA THR A 25 11.92 -9.11 4.07
C THR A 25 13.05 -8.19 4.53
N LEU A 26 14.11 -8.73 5.14
CA LEU A 26 15.27 -7.97 5.57
C LEU A 26 15.98 -7.30 4.37
N CYS A 27 16.22 -8.02 3.29
CA CYS A 27 16.82 -7.47 2.07
C CYS A 27 15.91 -6.39 1.45
N CYS A 28 14.58 -6.59 1.45
CA CYS A 28 13.63 -5.58 0.99
C CYS A 28 13.69 -4.30 1.84
N LEU A 29 13.86 -4.40 3.16
CA LEU A 29 14.02 -3.23 4.03
C LEU A 29 15.33 -2.48 3.76
N ILE A 30 16.44 -3.18 3.53
CA ILE A 30 17.70 -2.55 3.11
C ILE A 30 17.50 -1.80 1.79
N GLY A 31 16.83 -2.43 0.82
CA GLY A 31 16.46 -1.80 -0.44
C GLY A 31 15.58 -0.56 -0.26
N ALA A 32 14.62 -0.61 0.67
CA ALA A 32 13.78 0.54 1.01
C ALA A 32 14.61 1.74 1.52
N VAL A 33 15.55 1.48 2.44
CA VAL A 33 16.44 2.52 2.96
C VAL A 33 17.28 3.13 1.85
N LEU A 34 17.84 2.33 0.96
CA LEU A 34 18.62 2.80 -0.19
C LEU A 34 17.78 3.66 -1.14
N LEU A 35 16.57 3.20 -1.50
CA LEU A 35 15.68 3.95 -2.40
C LEU A 35 15.21 5.28 -1.80
N ILE A 36 14.95 5.32 -0.49
CA ILE A 36 14.60 6.54 0.23
C ILE A 36 15.82 7.49 0.31
N ALA A 37 17.01 6.97 0.60
CA ALA A 37 18.22 7.77 0.68
C ALA A 37 18.60 8.39 -0.67
N MET A 38 18.37 7.67 -1.77
CA MET A 38 18.56 8.18 -3.13
C MET A 38 17.43 9.12 -3.60
N GLY A 39 16.35 9.24 -2.83
CA GLY A 39 15.20 10.08 -3.19
C GLY A 39 14.33 9.54 -4.33
N ILE A 40 14.55 8.31 -4.77
CA ILE A 40 13.78 7.67 -5.85
C ILE A 40 12.47 7.10 -5.29
N GLY A 41 12.55 6.37 -4.17
CA GLY A 41 11.40 5.76 -3.51
C GLY A 41 10.62 6.76 -2.66
N SER A 42 9.29 6.78 -2.81
CA SER A 42 8.42 7.63 -2.00
C SER A 42 8.09 6.96 -0.66
N TRP A 43 8.73 7.40 0.42
CA TRP A 43 8.46 6.89 1.78
C TRP A 43 6.97 7.03 2.19
N ARG A 44 6.26 8.02 1.61
CA ARG A 44 4.83 8.25 1.87
C ARG A 44 3.97 7.12 1.33
N ILE A 45 4.28 6.62 0.14
CA ILE A 45 3.59 5.46 -0.45
C ILE A 45 3.88 4.23 0.38
N MET A 46 5.16 3.96 0.71
CA MET A 46 5.56 2.81 1.52
C MET A 46 4.81 2.78 2.86
N LEU A 47 4.82 3.91 3.58
CA LEU A 47 4.13 4.04 4.86
C LEU A 47 2.62 3.84 4.73
N SER A 48 2.02 4.41 3.69
CA SER A 48 0.58 4.32 3.48
C SER A 48 0.12 2.91 3.08
N VAL A 49 0.87 2.19 2.24
CA VAL A 49 0.62 0.79 1.91
C VAL A 49 0.72 -0.09 3.16
N LEU A 50 1.74 0.14 3.97
CA LEU A 50 1.95 -0.60 5.22
C LEU A 50 0.80 -0.37 6.21
N LEU A 51 0.41 0.89 6.42
CA LEU A 51 -0.70 1.21 7.31
C LEU A 51 -2.05 0.69 6.78
N GLY A 52 -2.29 0.80 5.48
CA GLY A 52 -3.49 0.25 4.83
C GLY A 52 -3.57 -1.26 4.97
N GLY A 53 -2.45 -1.96 4.72
CA GLY A 53 -2.37 -3.41 4.87
C GLY A 53 -2.54 -3.87 6.32
N LEU A 54 -1.80 -3.26 7.26
CA LEU A 54 -1.95 -3.56 8.69
C LEU A 54 -3.37 -3.28 9.20
N GLY A 55 -3.94 -2.13 8.84
CA GLY A 55 -5.29 -1.76 9.26
C GLY A 55 -6.33 -2.77 8.77
N THR A 56 -6.23 -3.20 7.51
CA THR A 56 -7.14 -4.19 6.94
C THR A 56 -6.93 -5.57 7.58
N ALA A 57 -5.69 -5.99 7.79
CA ALA A 57 -5.39 -7.26 8.44
C ALA A 57 -5.92 -7.30 9.89
N CYS A 58 -5.78 -6.20 10.64
CA CYS A 58 -6.35 -6.07 11.98
C CYS A 58 -7.88 -6.12 11.97
N LEU A 59 -8.52 -5.40 11.04
CA LEU A 59 -9.99 -5.40 10.91
C LEU A 59 -10.51 -6.80 10.58
N LEU A 60 -9.91 -7.48 9.61
CA LEU A 60 -10.32 -8.83 9.22
C LEU A 60 -10.06 -9.84 10.33
N GLY A 61 -8.95 -9.72 11.07
CA GLY A 61 -8.69 -10.54 12.24
C GLY A 61 -9.73 -10.35 13.38
N PHE A 62 -10.24 -9.13 13.52
CA PHE A 62 -11.28 -8.84 14.51
C PHE A 62 -12.66 -9.39 14.11
N PHE A 63 -12.99 -9.36 12.82
CA PHE A 63 -14.24 -9.90 12.29
C PHE A 63 -14.19 -11.40 11.97
N GLY A 64 -12.99 -11.99 11.84
CA GLY A 64 -12.78 -13.42 11.59
C GLY A 64 -13.11 -14.23 12.85
N GLY A 65 -14.28 -14.86 12.88
CA GLY A 65 -14.65 -15.82 13.92
C GLY A 65 -13.97 -17.19 13.72
N ASP A 66 -14.08 -18.09 14.71
CA ASP A 66 -13.44 -19.42 14.77
C ASP A 66 -13.65 -20.36 13.55
N ASN A 67 -14.60 -20.05 12.68
CA ASN A 67 -14.93 -20.82 11.46
C ASN A 67 -14.43 -20.18 10.15
N SER A 68 -13.62 -19.13 10.21
CA SER A 68 -13.10 -18.44 9.03
C SER A 68 -11.94 -19.21 8.41
N ALA A 69 -11.72 -19.00 7.11
CA ALA A 69 -10.60 -19.59 6.37
C ALA A 69 -9.26 -19.33 7.08
N ALA A 70 -8.32 -20.27 6.97
CA ALA A 70 -7.02 -20.23 7.67
C ALA A 70 -6.26 -18.90 7.49
N MET A 71 -6.53 -18.16 6.41
CA MET A 71 -5.94 -16.84 6.14
C MET A 71 -6.47 -15.73 7.07
N PHE A 72 -7.69 -15.84 7.60
CA PHE A 72 -8.23 -14.90 8.60
C PHE A 72 -7.57 -15.08 9.97
N ALA A 73 -7.10 -16.29 10.30
CA ALA A 73 -6.42 -16.60 11.55
C ALA A 73 -4.93 -16.14 11.55
N MET A 74 -4.40 -15.69 10.39
CA MET A 74 -3.06 -15.14 10.32
C MET A 74 -2.94 -13.80 11.04
N GLY A 75 -1.93 -13.67 11.87
CA GLY A 75 -1.62 -12.41 12.54
C GLY A 75 -1.26 -11.29 11.52
N PRO A 76 -1.56 -10.02 11.82
CA PRO A 76 -1.30 -8.91 10.89
C PRO A 76 0.16 -8.78 10.47
N LEU A 77 1.11 -9.10 11.34
CA LEU A 77 2.54 -9.11 11.02
C LEU A 77 2.93 -10.23 10.06
N GLN A 78 2.25 -11.37 10.13
CA GLN A 78 2.50 -12.49 9.23
C GLN A 78 2.11 -12.15 7.79
N HIS A 79 1.04 -11.39 7.60
CA HIS A 79 0.62 -10.90 6.29
C HIS A 79 1.65 -9.99 5.61
N LEU A 80 2.47 -9.26 6.38
CA LEU A 80 3.51 -8.37 5.84
C LEU A 80 4.75 -9.14 5.35
N VAL A 81 5.06 -10.26 6.01
CA VAL A 81 6.28 -11.04 5.73
C VAL A 81 6.04 -12.09 4.65
N VAL A 82 4.79 -12.57 4.52
CA VAL A 82 4.44 -13.63 3.56
C VAL A 82 4.02 -13.04 2.21
N GLY A 83 4.37 -13.74 1.13
CA GLY A 83 3.79 -13.55 -0.22
C GLY A 83 4.13 -12.23 -0.86
N GLY A 84 5.40 -11.83 -0.88
CA GLY A 84 5.91 -10.70 -1.66
C GLY A 84 5.38 -9.33 -1.29
N PHE A 85 4.65 -9.20 -0.18
CA PHE A 85 4.11 -7.92 0.26
C PHE A 85 5.22 -6.87 0.45
N ALA A 86 6.31 -7.24 1.13
CA ALA A 86 7.45 -6.36 1.37
C ALA A 86 8.13 -5.94 0.05
N PHE A 87 8.32 -6.87 -0.88
CA PHE A 87 8.90 -6.59 -2.19
C PHE A 87 8.01 -5.64 -2.99
N GLY A 88 6.72 -5.95 -3.12
CA GLY A 88 5.77 -5.12 -3.86
C GLY A 88 5.62 -3.72 -3.27
N LEU A 89 5.62 -3.60 -1.93
CA LEU A 89 5.58 -2.33 -1.21
C LEU A 89 6.80 -1.46 -1.52
N VAL A 90 8.00 -2.05 -1.56
CA VAL A 90 9.25 -1.29 -1.70
C VAL A 90 9.57 -0.96 -3.16
N PHE A 91 9.50 -1.95 -4.04
CA PHE A 91 10.02 -1.82 -5.41
C PHE A 91 8.93 -1.55 -6.45
N MET A 92 7.72 -2.08 -6.25
CA MET A 92 6.66 -1.97 -7.26
C MET A 92 5.68 -0.82 -6.99
N ALA A 93 5.22 -0.65 -5.74
CA ALA A 93 4.25 0.40 -5.41
C ALA A 93 4.86 1.81 -5.44
N THR A 94 6.18 1.93 -5.35
CA THR A 94 6.89 3.22 -5.37
C THR A 94 7.37 3.64 -6.74
N ASP A 95 6.96 2.95 -7.80
CA ASP A 95 7.32 3.33 -9.17
C ASP A 95 6.92 4.79 -9.45
N PRO A 96 7.89 5.66 -9.80
CA PRO A 96 7.64 7.08 -9.98
C PRO A 96 6.77 7.40 -11.21
N VAL A 97 6.60 6.46 -12.13
CA VAL A 97 5.86 6.66 -13.38
C VAL A 97 4.37 6.35 -13.22
N SER A 98 4.04 5.24 -12.58
CA SER A 98 2.66 4.75 -12.47
C SER A 98 1.95 5.18 -11.18
N ALA A 99 2.71 5.56 -10.15
CA ALA A 99 2.14 5.99 -8.86
C ALA A 99 1.56 7.41 -8.93
N ALA A 100 0.68 7.72 -7.96
CA ALA A 100 0.13 9.07 -7.80
C ALA A 100 1.24 10.12 -7.62
N MET A 101 1.12 11.26 -8.31
CA MET A 101 2.12 12.33 -8.32
C MET A 101 1.94 13.29 -7.14
N THR A 102 0.70 13.58 -6.74
CA THR A 102 0.40 14.55 -5.68
C THR A 102 0.77 14.01 -4.30
N THR A 103 1.26 14.86 -3.40
CA THR A 103 1.65 14.46 -2.04
C THR A 103 0.51 13.84 -1.25
N THR A 104 -0.69 14.37 -1.37
CA THR A 104 -1.90 13.83 -0.74
C THR A 104 -2.39 12.58 -1.46
N GLY A 105 -2.31 12.56 -2.80
CA GLY A 105 -2.68 11.40 -3.62
C GLY A 105 -1.84 10.16 -3.29
N LYS A 106 -0.57 10.33 -2.98
CA LYS A 106 0.33 9.22 -2.57
C LYS A 106 -0.17 8.47 -1.34
N TYR A 107 -0.80 9.17 -0.38
CA TYR A 107 -1.37 8.52 0.80
C TYR A 107 -2.63 7.72 0.47
N TYR A 108 -3.53 8.28 -0.34
CA TYR A 108 -4.74 7.56 -0.76
C TYR A 108 -4.42 6.37 -1.65
N TYR A 109 -3.50 6.56 -2.60
CA TYR A 109 -3.02 5.53 -3.49
C TYR A 109 -2.40 4.35 -2.72
N GLY A 110 -1.47 4.65 -1.80
CA GLY A 110 -0.84 3.62 -0.98
C GLY A 110 -1.83 2.90 -0.07
N ALA A 111 -2.76 3.62 0.58
CA ALA A 111 -3.80 3.00 1.40
C ALA A 111 -4.68 2.06 0.58
N LEU A 112 -5.09 2.47 -0.62
CA LEU A 112 -5.88 1.65 -1.54
C LEU A 112 -5.17 0.33 -1.87
N ILE A 113 -3.87 0.40 -2.23
CA ILE A 113 -3.07 -0.79 -2.53
C ILE A 113 -2.98 -1.70 -1.32
N GLY A 114 -2.67 -1.15 -0.13
CA GLY A 114 -2.54 -1.94 1.10
C GLY A 114 -3.82 -2.67 1.46
N VAL A 115 -4.96 -1.98 1.37
CA VAL A 115 -6.29 -2.57 1.61
C VAL A 115 -6.58 -3.69 0.60
N MET A 116 -6.41 -3.41 -0.69
CA MET A 116 -6.70 -4.37 -1.75
C MET A 116 -5.80 -5.60 -1.70
N ALA A 117 -4.52 -5.45 -1.37
CA ALA A 117 -3.58 -6.56 -1.27
C ALA A 117 -4.02 -7.58 -0.20
N ILE A 118 -4.44 -7.12 0.96
CA ILE A 118 -4.93 -8.00 2.02
C ILE A 118 -6.30 -8.58 1.67
N LEU A 119 -7.22 -7.78 1.13
CA LEU A 119 -8.54 -8.27 0.71
C LEU A 119 -8.42 -9.39 -0.34
N ILE A 120 -7.61 -9.20 -1.38
CA ILE A 120 -7.43 -10.21 -2.44
C ILE A 120 -6.88 -11.50 -1.83
N ARG A 121 -5.88 -11.41 -0.96
CA ARG A 121 -5.26 -12.57 -0.31
C ARG A 121 -6.24 -13.33 0.58
N VAL A 122 -7.06 -12.63 1.33
CA VAL A 122 -7.99 -13.23 2.29
C VAL A 122 -9.22 -13.81 1.60
N VAL A 123 -9.77 -13.09 0.61
CA VAL A 123 -10.96 -13.52 -0.14
C VAL A 123 -10.64 -14.66 -1.10
N ASN A 124 -9.45 -14.65 -1.70
CA ASN A 124 -9.02 -15.69 -2.64
C ASN A 124 -7.73 -16.38 -2.20
N PRO A 125 -7.81 -17.44 -1.37
CA PRO A 125 -6.65 -18.20 -0.91
C PRO A 125 -5.81 -18.84 -2.01
N ALA A 126 -6.37 -19.00 -3.21
CA ALA A 126 -5.66 -19.51 -4.39
C ALA A 126 -4.63 -18.50 -4.94
N TYR A 127 -4.73 -17.22 -4.55
CA TYR A 127 -3.83 -16.15 -4.96
C TYR A 127 -3.10 -15.55 -3.75
N PRO A 128 -2.11 -16.23 -3.17
CA PRO A 128 -1.38 -15.71 -2.00
C PRO A 128 -0.59 -14.43 -2.32
N GLU A 129 -0.25 -14.20 -3.60
CA GLU A 129 0.51 -13.05 -4.10
C GLU A 129 -0.41 -11.94 -4.65
N GLY A 130 -1.43 -11.55 -3.90
CA GLY A 130 -2.37 -10.51 -4.30
C GLY A 130 -1.77 -9.11 -4.47
N MET A 131 -0.49 -8.91 -4.09
CA MET A 131 0.15 -7.59 -4.10
C MET A 131 0.29 -7.00 -5.50
N MET A 132 0.71 -7.79 -6.49
CA MET A 132 0.85 -7.33 -7.87
C MET A 132 -0.50 -6.87 -8.45
N LEU A 133 -1.56 -7.66 -8.21
CA LEU A 133 -2.90 -7.33 -8.68
C LEU A 133 -3.44 -6.06 -8.01
N ALA A 134 -3.16 -5.89 -6.72
CA ALA A 134 -3.52 -4.68 -5.98
C ALA A 134 -2.81 -3.43 -6.52
N ILE A 135 -1.52 -3.54 -6.89
CA ILE A 135 -0.75 -2.45 -7.49
C ILE A 135 -1.30 -2.09 -8.86
N LEU A 136 -1.57 -3.06 -9.72
CA LEU A 136 -2.18 -2.82 -11.03
C LEU A 136 -3.55 -2.12 -10.89
N PHE A 137 -4.37 -2.57 -9.96
CA PHE A 137 -5.63 -1.91 -9.64
C PHE A 137 -5.40 -0.47 -9.16
N GLY A 138 -4.48 -0.25 -8.24
CA GLY A 138 -4.11 1.08 -7.75
C GLY A 138 -3.66 2.02 -8.87
N ASN A 139 -2.85 1.54 -9.81
CA ASN A 139 -2.34 2.31 -10.94
C ASN A 139 -3.47 2.83 -11.85
N VAL A 140 -4.53 2.05 -12.04
CA VAL A 140 -5.72 2.51 -12.79
C VAL A 140 -6.39 3.71 -12.11
N PHE A 141 -6.41 3.72 -10.77
CA PHE A 141 -7.03 4.78 -9.99
C PHE A 141 -6.09 5.96 -9.68
N ALA A 142 -4.78 5.82 -9.88
CA ALA A 142 -3.81 6.87 -9.57
C ALA A 142 -4.13 8.22 -10.26
N PRO A 143 -4.43 8.27 -11.58
CA PRO A 143 -4.79 9.53 -12.24
C PRO A 143 -6.08 10.13 -11.70
N LEU A 144 -7.07 9.29 -11.36
CA LEU A 144 -8.34 9.73 -10.80
C LEU A 144 -8.14 10.37 -9.42
N ILE A 145 -7.32 9.76 -8.57
CA ILE A 145 -6.97 10.29 -7.24
C ILE A 145 -6.30 11.65 -7.39
N ASP A 146 -5.32 11.76 -8.29
CA ASP A 146 -4.61 13.01 -8.54
C ASP A 146 -5.54 14.09 -9.09
N TYR A 147 -6.47 13.76 -9.98
CA TYR A 147 -7.47 14.68 -10.48
C TYR A 147 -8.29 15.30 -9.34
N PHE A 148 -8.84 14.49 -8.43
CA PHE A 148 -9.62 15.00 -7.30
C PHE A 148 -8.79 15.89 -6.36
N VAL A 149 -7.54 15.51 -6.09
CA VAL A 149 -6.64 16.30 -5.24
C VAL A 149 -6.33 17.65 -5.90
N VAL A 150 -6.07 17.68 -7.20
CA VAL A 150 -5.78 18.92 -7.95
C VAL A 150 -7.01 19.82 -7.98
N GLN A 151 -8.19 19.28 -8.27
CA GLN A 151 -9.45 20.05 -8.28
C GLN A 151 -9.72 20.70 -6.91
N ARG A 152 -9.52 19.94 -5.84
CA ARG A 152 -9.65 20.48 -4.48
C ARG A 152 -8.67 21.64 -4.21
N ASN A 153 -7.45 21.53 -4.70
CA ASN A 153 -6.42 22.57 -4.54
C ASN A 153 -6.74 23.82 -5.36
N ILE A 154 -7.28 23.65 -6.59
CA ILE A 154 -7.76 24.76 -7.43
C ILE A 154 -8.89 25.51 -6.72
N GLY A 155 -9.89 24.79 -6.20
CA GLY A 155 -10.99 25.38 -5.45
C GLY A 155 -10.50 26.22 -4.26
N ARG A 156 -9.56 25.69 -3.47
CA ARG A 156 -8.96 26.42 -2.35
C ARG A 156 -8.19 27.67 -2.79
N ARG A 157 -7.48 27.62 -3.93
CA ARG A 157 -6.77 28.77 -4.48
C ARG A 157 -7.74 29.86 -4.95
N LYS A 158 -8.80 29.49 -5.67
CA LYS A 158 -9.87 30.41 -6.09
C LYS A 158 -10.50 31.14 -4.90
N GLN A 159 -10.83 30.40 -3.84
CA GLN A 159 -11.39 31.01 -2.61
C GLN A 159 -10.42 32.02 -1.97
N ARG A 160 -9.14 31.69 -1.85
CA ARG A 160 -8.14 32.62 -1.29
C ARG A 160 -7.99 33.87 -2.13
N TRP A 161 -7.98 33.71 -3.47
CA TRP A 161 -7.88 34.85 -4.38
C TRP A 161 -9.10 35.76 -4.30
N ALA A 162 -10.31 35.21 -4.26
CA ALA A 162 -11.54 35.97 -4.08
C ALA A 162 -11.58 36.73 -2.75
N THR A 163 -11.02 36.15 -1.67
CA THR A 163 -10.93 36.82 -0.37
C THR A 163 -9.92 37.97 -0.38
N GLN A 164 -8.86 37.89 -1.18
CA GLN A 164 -7.84 38.94 -1.30
C GLN A 164 -8.26 40.06 -2.26
N ASN A 165 -9.10 39.78 -3.27
CA ASN A 165 -9.54 40.73 -4.29
C ASN A 165 -11.08 40.80 -4.37
N PRO A 166 -11.75 41.35 -3.35
CA PRO A 166 -13.22 41.33 -3.29
C PRO A 166 -13.92 42.14 -4.39
N LEU A 167 -13.21 43.10 -5.02
CA LEU A 167 -13.76 43.96 -6.08
C LEU A 167 -13.69 43.34 -7.48
N GLU A 168 -12.96 42.26 -7.71
CA GLU A 168 -12.87 41.56 -8.99
C GLU A 168 -13.71 40.27 -9.06
N GLY A 169 -14.13 39.75 -7.90
CA GLY A 169 -14.92 38.52 -7.80
C GLY A 169 -16.39 38.63 -8.25
N ASP A 170 -16.90 39.85 -8.46
CA ASP A 170 -18.30 40.12 -8.84
C ASP A 170 -18.47 40.25 -10.38
N LYS A 171 -17.45 39.94 -11.18
CA LYS A 171 -17.48 40.14 -12.65
C LYS A 171 -17.44 38.84 -13.47
N GLU A 172 -17.53 37.66 -12.86
CA GLU A 172 -17.76 36.37 -13.50
C GLU A 172 -19.07 35.78 -12.98
#